data_7f678bbe71249342407da9b36e75e583
#
_entry.id   7f678bbe71249342407da9b36e75e583
#
_cell.length_a   1.000
_cell.length_b   1.000
_cell.length_c   1.000
_cell.angle_alpha   90.00
_cell.angle_beta   90.00
_cell.angle_gamma   90.00
#
_symmetry.space_group_name_H-M   'P 1'
#
loop_
_entity.id
_entity.type
_entity.pdbx_description
1 polymer ?
#
loop_
_entity_poly.entity_id
_entity_poly.type
_entity_poly.pdbx_seq_one_letter_code
_entity_poly.pdbx_strand_id
1 'polypeptide(L)'
;KEVERVFFNLQRISTEELEKRYDEVDVNMKWEDFKKRQQQGRRNIRVGVTVAASICLLITSGLWLWLGGAREERVVLAEQGRQNNVCLVLSTGEVVDISNAEQDEVKLDKGTKLYSGNRLEYVRPDSLHKKELEFNQLIIPKGTFYHLVLSDGTKVWLNADSKIKYPVSFGKDKREVSLHGEGYFEVAKDSTRPFIVSTDKMDVKVLGTTFDVNTYEDEGKSFVVLVEGLVEVSAGKGESRIITPGHMAEVNMYDVQAKIQVSKCDTEHYVAWKNGNFSFRNASLTEILKRVSRYYDVTVIREQVFEEEYYTGDVSSDVSLESLLAVIESSNSVSFKVERKIVYVQKKRD
;
A
#
# COMPACT_ATOMS: atom_id res chain seq x y z
N LYS A 1 22.90 0.76 29.50
CA LYS A 1 23.94 0.60 28.46
C LYS A 1 23.39 0.36 27.05
N GLU A 2 22.12 -0.09 26.89
CA GLU A 2 21.46 -0.22 25.59
C GLU A 2 20.83 1.09 25.08
N VAL A 3 20.50 2.01 25.96
CA VAL A 3 19.85 3.29 25.63
C VAL A 3 20.80 4.29 24.94
N GLU A 4 22.11 4.09 25.01
CA GLU A 4 23.11 5.03 24.47
C GLU A 4 23.39 4.90 22.96
N ARG A 5 22.74 3.97 22.24
CA ARG A 5 23.01 3.75 20.79
C ARG A 5 22.03 4.38 19.83
N VAL A 6 21.00 5.07 20.30
CA VAL A 6 20.02 5.72 19.44
C VAL A 6 20.25 7.23 19.45
N PHE A 7 20.96 7.73 18.45
CA PHE A 7 21.10 9.18 18.24
C PHE A 7 19.93 9.68 17.40
N PHE A 8 19.04 10.50 18.00
CA PHE A 8 18.03 11.27 17.29
C PHE A 8 18.51 12.72 17.13
N ASN A 9 18.56 13.20 15.91
CA ASN A 9 18.70 14.62 15.62
C ASN A 9 17.31 15.23 15.37
N LEU A 10 16.88 16.13 16.24
CA LEU A 10 15.63 16.89 16.11
C LEU A 10 15.89 18.18 15.35
N GLN A 11 15.22 18.34 14.21
CA GLN A 11 15.09 19.64 13.55
C GLN A 11 13.63 20.09 13.63
N ARG A 12 13.38 21.18 14.34
CA ARG A 12 12.07 21.83 14.46
C ARG A 12 11.91 22.81 13.31
N ILE A 13 10.92 22.59 12.46
CA ILE A 13 10.53 23.55 11.43
C ILE A 13 9.36 24.35 11.99
N SER A 14 9.55 25.67 12.10
CA SER A 14 8.54 26.58 12.66
C SER A 14 7.37 26.77 11.71
N THR A 15 6.15 26.72 12.22
CA THR A 15 4.88 26.86 11.51
C THR A 15 4.59 28.28 11.01
N GLU A 16 5.42 29.28 11.35
CA GLU A 16 5.20 30.69 10.97
C GLU A 16 5.22 30.97 9.45
N GLU A 17 5.84 30.09 8.64
CA GLU A 17 5.84 30.22 7.17
C GLU A 17 4.57 29.71 6.49
N LEU A 18 3.77 28.89 7.15
CA LEU A 18 2.52 28.33 6.61
C LEU A 18 1.31 29.25 6.82
N GLU A 19 1.26 30.02 7.90
CA GLU A 19 0.13 30.93 8.16
C GLU A 19 0.04 32.11 7.17
N LYS A 20 1.16 32.57 6.62
CA LYS A 20 1.15 33.66 5.61
C LYS A 20 0.48 33.33 4.28
N ARG A 21 0.17 32.07 4.00
CA ARG A 21 -0.45 31.65 2.71
C ARG A 21 -1.98 31.51 2.79
N TYR A 22 -2.59 31.58 3.97
CA TYR A 22 -4.04 31.35 4.12
C TYR A 22 -4.90 32.62 4.19
N ASP A 23 -4.31 33.81 4.34
CA ASP A 23 -5.05 35.06 4.54
C ASP A 23 -5.54 35.75 3.26
N GLU A 24 -5.28 35.20 2.05
CA GLU A 24 -5.66 35.86 0.78
C GLU A 24 -6.93 35.33 0.10
N VAL A 25 -7.72 34.46 0.71
CA VAL A 25 -8.96 33.97 0.09
C VAL A 25 -10.20 34.42 0.84
N ASP A 26 -10.80 35.50 0.39
CA ASP A 26 -12.11 35.98 0.87
C ASP A 26 -13.24 35.00 0.49
N VAL A 27 -13.56 34.10 1.40
CA VAL A 27 -14.55 33.03 1.25
C VAL A 27 -15.99 33.59 1.24
N ASN A 28 -16.23 34.77 1.82
CA ASN A 28 -17.57 35.33 2.00
C ASN A 28 -18.16 35.92 0.69
N MET A 29 -17.31 36.44 -0.19
CA MET A 29 -17.77 37.03 -1.46
C MET A 29 -18.23 35.97 -2.48
N LYS A 30 -17.67 34.79 -2.49
CA LYS A 30 -18.07 33.68 -3.39
C LYS A 30 -19.38 32.99 -2.96
N TRP A 31 -19.72 33.04 -1.68
CA TRP A 31 -20.90 32.36 -1.13
C TRP A 31 -22.21 33.14 -1.43
N GLU A 32 -22.14 34.47 -1.48
CA GLU A 32 -23.30 35.31 -1.85
C GLU A 32 -23.67 35.22 -3.34
N ASP A 33 -22.67 35.10 -4.22
CA ASP A 33 -22.94 34.94 -5.67
C ASP A 33 -23.49 33.55 -6.00
N PHE A 34 -23.16 32.52 -5.24
CA PHE A 34 -23.74 31.20 -5.41
C PHE A 34 -25.21 31.16 -5.02
N LYS A 35 -25.65 31.86 -3.97
CA LYS A 35 -27.05 31.95 -3.54
C LYS A 35 -27.93 32.68 -4.54
N LYS A 36 -27.42 33.73 -5.17
CA LYS A 36 -28.22 34.52 -6.19
C LYS A 36 -28.49 33.73 -7.46
N ARG A 37 -27.60 32.85 -7.88
CA ARG A 37 -27.79 31.98 -9.08
C ARG A 37 -28.80 30.85 -8.86
N GLN A 38 -29.03 30.44 -7.64
CA GLN A 38 -29.96 29.35 -7.33
C GLN A 38 -31.45 29.79 -7.27
N GLN A 39 -31.76 31.09 -7.13
CA GLN A 39 -33.11 31.59 -7.03
C GLN A 39 -33.80 31.94 -8.37
N GLN A 40 -33.08 32.02 -9.48
CA GLN A 40 -33.64 32.41 -10.78
C GLN A 40 -34.12 31.24 -11.67
N GLY A 41 -33.94 29.98 -11.27
CA GLY A 41 -34.27 28.79 -12.08
C GLY A 41 -35.62 28.11 -11.81
N ARG A 42 -36.49 28.63 -10.95
CA ARG A 42 -37.74 27.95 -10.54
C ARG A 42 -39.02 28.58 -11.08
N ARG A 43 -39.18 28.60 -12.40
CA ARG A 43 -40.55 28.73 -12.99
C ARG A 43 -40.54 28.12 -14.40
N ASN A 44 -41.38 27.09 -14.62
CA ASN A 44 -41.72 26.43 -15.88
C ASN A 44 -40.96 25.15 -16.26
N ILE A 45 -41.02 24.11 -15.47
CA ILE A 45 -40.88 22.70 -15.94
C ILE A 45 -41.68 21.80 -14.97
N ARG A 46 -42.98 21.70 -15.11
CA ARG A 46 -43.75 20.74 -14.30
C ARG A 46 -44.61 19.76 -15.11
N VAL A 47 -44.45 19.64 -16.40
CA VAL A 47 -45.30 18.72 -17.19
C VAL A 47 -44.49 17.74 -18.09
N GLY A 48 -43.18 17.93 -18.28
CA GLY A 48 -42.36 17.04 -19.15
C GLY A 48 -41.58 15.92 -18.43
N VAL A 49 -41.52 15.93 -17.11
CA VAL A 49 -40.52 15.10 -16.35
C VAL A 49 -41.03 13.70 -16.03
N THR A 50 -42.35 13.46 -15.99
CA THR A 50 -42.88 12.14 -15.57
C THR A 50 -42.77 11.04 -16.64
N VAL A 51 -42.79 11.39 -17.92
CA VAL A 51 -42.67 10.40 -19.02
C VAL A 51 -41.21 10.06 -19.33
N ALA A 52 -40.32 11.05 -19.24
CA ALA A 52 -38.89 10.83 -19.46
C ALA A 52 -38.23 9.94 -18.36
N ALA A 53 -38.69 10.10 -17.11
CA ALA A 53 -38.14 9.29 -15.98
C ALA A 53 -38.50 7.79 -16.12
N SER A 54 -39.68 7.44 -16.63
CA SER A 54 -40.08 6.04 -16.81
C SER A 54 -39.31 5.36 -17.95
N ILE A 55 -39.00 6.08 -19.03
CA ILE A 55 -38.22 5.55 -20.16
C ILE A 55 -36.75 5.41 -19.78
N CYS A 56 -36.18 6.34 -19.00
CA CYS A 56 -34.82 6.22 -18.48
C CYS A 56 -34.67 5.06 -17.51
N LEU A 57 -35.67 4.78 -16.64
CA LEU A 57 -35.64 3.62 -15.75
C LEU A 57 -35.72 2.28 -16.49
N LEU A 58 -36.47 2.21 -17.59
CA LEU A 58 -36.55 0.99 -18.40
C LEU A 58 -35.29 0.79 -19.26
N ILE A 59 -34.69 1.87 -19.77
CA ILE A 59 -33.40 1.79 -20.50
C ILE A 59 -32.23 1.47 -19.55
N THR A 60 -32.19 2.06 -18.36
CA THR A 60 -31.14 1.76 -17.37
C THR A 60 -31.27 0.37 -16.81
N SER A 61 -32.49 -0.14 -16.54
CA SER A 61 -32.68 -1.53 -16.10
C SER A 61 -32.40 -2.54 -17.22
N GLY A 62 -32.77 -2.25 -18.48
CA GLY A 62 -32.45 -3.08 -19.63
C GLY A 62 -30.95 -3.09 -19.96
N LEU A 63 -30.28 -1.94 -19.85
CA LEU A 63 -28.83 -1.81 -20.02
C LEU A 63 -28.07 -2.49 -18.89
N TRP A 64 -28.61 -2.44 -17.65
CA TRP A 64 -28.05 -3.14 -16.49
C TRP A 64 -28.15 -4.67 -16.63
N LEU A 65 -29.22 -5.18 -17.24
CA LEU A 65 -29.39 -6.60 -17.54
C LEU A 65 -28.54 -7.04 -18.75
N TRP A 66 -28.22 -6.17 -19.69
CA TRP A 66 -27.44 -6.48 -20.89
C TRP A 66 -25.93 -6.28 -20.70
N LEU A 67 -25.50 -5.31 -19.86
CA LEU A 67 -24.10 -5.08 -19.47
C LEU A 67 -23.70 -5.82 -18.17
N GLY A 68 -24.66 -6.37 -17.46
CA GLY A 68 -24.47 -7.08 -16.17
C GLY A 68 -23.83 -8.46 -16.27
N GLY A 69 -23.21 -8.80 -17.39
CA GLY A 69 -22.48 -10.07 -17.59
C GLY A 69 -21.04 -10.06 -17.05
N ALA A 70 -20.50 -8.93 -16.60
CA ALA A 70 -19.29 -8.93 -15.81
C ALA A 70 -19.67 -9.15 -14.35
N ARG A 71 -19.79 -10.40 -13.95
CA ARG A 71 -19.74 -10.80 -12.56
C ARG A 71 -18.39 -10.37 -12.02
N GLU A 72 -18.32 -9.18 -11.45
CA GLU A 72 -17.40 -8.95 -10.35
C GLU A 72 -17.83 -9.97 -9.28
N GLU A 73 -17.11 -11.07 -9.19
CA GLU A 73 -17.09 -11.86 -7.98
C GLU A 73 -16.63 -10.92 -6.86
N ARG A 74 -17.59 -10.25 -6.25
CA ARG A 74 -17.40 -9.75 -4.89
C ARG A 74 -17.10 -11.01 -4.09
N VAL A 75 -15.81 -11.28 -3.89
CA VAL A 75 -15.38 -12.08 -2.76
C VAL A 75 -15.88 -11.30 -1.55
N VAL A 76 -17.09 -11.64 -1.11
CA VAL A 76 -17.58 -11.28 0.20
C VAL A 76 -16.68 -12.07 1.13
N LEU A 77 -15.52 -11.52 1.44
CA LEU A 77 -14.77 -11.88 2.62
C LEU A 77 -15.72 -11.55 3.77
N ALA A 78 -16.46 -12.56 4.20
CA ALA A 78 -17.17 -12.47 5.44
C ALA A 78 -16.18 -11.90 6.45
N GLU A 79 -16.57 -10.84 7.15
CA GLU A 79 -15.91 -10.32 8.36
C GLU A 79 -16.03 -11.35 9.47
N GLN A 80 -15.56 -12.56 9.21
CA GLN A 80 -15.26 -13.54 10.24
C GLN A 80 -13.94 -13.11 10.84
N GLY A 81 -13.99 -12.71 12.08
CA GLY A 81 -12.97 -12.27 13.00
C GLY A 81 -11.59 -12.09 12.38
N ARG A 82 -11.00 -10.90 12.46
CA ARG A 82 -9.63 -10.59 12.00
C ARG A 82 -8.68 -11.69 12.49
N GLN A 83 -8.52 -12.74 11.68
CA GLN A 83 -7.49 -13.73 11.90
C GLN A 83 -6.17 -13.03 11.51
N ASN A 84 -5.25 -12.91 12.45
CA ASN A 84 -3.88 -12.40 12.22
C ASN A 84 -3.04 -13.43 11.47
N ASN A 85 -3.65 -14.12 10.51
CA ASN A 85 -3.05 -15.25 9.82
C ASN A 85 -2.73 -14.88 8.37
N VAL A 86 -1.61 -15.37 7.87
CA VAL A 86 -1.26 -15.27 6.46
C VAL A 86 -2.20 -16.19 5.67
N CYS A 87 -2.97 -15.62 4.75
CA CYS A 87 -3.96 -16.35 3.98
C CYS A 87 -3.59 -16.41 2.50
N LEU A 88 -3.65 -17.61 1.93
CA LEU A 88 -3.55 -17.85 0.50
C LEU A 88 -4.96 -18.13 -0.06
N VAL A 89 -5.46 -17.25 -0.92
CA VAL A 89 -6.70 -17.43 -1.67
C VAL A 89 -6.35 -18.05 -3.01
N LEU A 90 -6.83 -19.25 -3.26
CA LEU A 90 -6.60 -19.99 -4.49
C LEU A 90 -7.50 -19.50 -5.63
N SER A 91 -7.14 -19.85 -6.88
CA SER A 91 -7.95 -19.57 -8.07
C SER A 91 -9.36 -20.18 -8.01
N THR A 92 -9.56 -21.21 -7.19
CA THR A 92 -10.86 -21.82 -6.91
C THR A 92 -11.76 -20.99 -5.97
N GLY A 93 -11.20 -19.95 -5.29
CA GLY A 93 -11.85 -19.21 -4.22
C GLY A 93 -11.64 -19.83 -2.84
N GLU A 94 -10.97 -20.95 -2.71
CA GLU A 94 -10.62 -21.57 -1.43
C GLU A 94 -9.60 -20.71 -0.70
N VAL A 95 -9.80 -20.52 0.62
CA VAL A 95 -8.89 -19.77 1.49
C VAL A 95 -8.13 -20.73 2.37
N VAL A 96 -6.81 -20.70 2.28
CA VAL A 96 -5.90 -21.57 3.05
C VAL A 96 -5.10 -20.71 4.01
N ASP A 97 -5.17 -21.03 5.30
CA ASP A 97 -4.28 -20.45 6.32
C ASP A 97 -2.90 -21.10 6.23
N ILE A 98 -1.89 -20.29 5.97
CA ILE A 98 -0.50 -20.75 5.81
C ILE A 98 0.44 -20.21 6.91
N SER A 99 -0.11 -19.62 7.98
CA SER A 99 0.66 -19.04 9.09
C SER A 99 1.46 -20.07 9.87
N ASN A 100 0.91 -21.29 10.03
CA ASN A 100 1.45 -22.36 10.85
C ASN A 100 1.81 -23.60 10.04
N ALA A 101 2.12 -23.46 8.76
CA ALA A 101 2.56 -24.58 7.94
C ALA A 101 3.89 -25.12 8.49
N GLU A 102 3.83 -25.99 9.51
CA GLU A 102 4.95 -26.79 9.95
C GLU A 102 5.38 -27.68 8.78
N GLN A 103 6.66 -27.64 8.45
CA GLN A 103 7.51 -28.50 7.60
C GLN A 103 6.89 -29.53 6.63
N ASP A 104 5.60 -29.54 6.37
CA ASP A 104 4.97 -30.47 5.44
C ASP A 104 4.58 -29.80 4.11
N GLU A 105 4.90 -30.51 3.00
CA GLU A 105 4.45 -30.13 1.67
C GLU A 105 2.91 -30.14 1.63
N VAL A 106 2.28 -29.00 1.84
CA VAL A 106 0.85 -28.87 1.51
C VAL A 106 0.75 -28.78 0.00
N LYS A 107 0.32 -29.85 -0.63
CA LYS A 107 -0.01 -29.87 -2.06
C LYS A 107 -1.28 -29.08 -2.28
N LEU A 108 -1.15 -27.78 -2.46
CA LEU A 108 -2.22 -26.89 -2.84
C LEU A 108 -2.34 -26.92 -4.38
N ASP A 109 -3.10 -27.83 -4.91
CA ASP A 109 -3.29 -27.99 -6.35
C ASP A 109 -2.01 -28.38 -7.16
N LYS A 110 -2.19 -28.76 -8.43
CA LYS A 110 -1.15 -29.30 -9.31
C LYS A 110 -0.02 -28.27 -9.54
N GLY A 111 1.01 -28.29 -8.71
CA GLY A 111 2.23 -27.53 -8.92
C GLY A 111 2.59 -26.49 -7.87
N THR A 112 1.81 -26.31 -6.80
CA THR A 112 2.14 -25.43 -5.69
C THR A 112 2.71 -26.24 -4.54
N LYS A 113 3.94 -25.91 -4.10
CA LYS A 113 4.53 -26.51 -2.91
C LYS A 113 4.69 -25.44 -1.85
N LEU A 114 4.05 -25.62 -0.72
CA LEU A 114 4.30 -24.86 0.49
C LEU A 114 5.57 -25.38 1.16
N TYR A 115 6.51 -24.48 1.42
CA TYR A 115 7.66 -24.76 2.25
C TYR A 115 7.51 -24.07 3.60
N SER A 116 7.96 -24.75 4.63
CA SER A 116 7.98 -24.38 6.03
C SER A 116 8.56 -22.99 6.30
N GLY A 117 8.01 -22.31 7.29
CA GLY A 117 8.38 -20.97 7.69
C GLY A 117 7.65 -19.89 6.86
N ASN A 118 8.07 -18.64 6.97
CA ASN A 118 7.46 -17.50 6.26
C ASN A 118 7.79 -17.48 4.74
N ARG A 119 7.72 -18.65 4.05
CA ARG A 119 8.08 -18.77 2.63
C ARG A 119 7.13 -19.68 1.87
N LEU A 120 6.59 -19.15 0.78
CA LEU A 120 5.82 -19.87 -0.23
C LEU A 120 6.62 -19.94 -1.54
N GLU A 121 6.79 -21.12 -2.12
CA GLU A 121 7.52 -21.32 -3.36
C GLU A 121 6.68 -22.09 -4.39
N TYR A 122 6.63 -21.61 -5.63
CA TYR A 122 5.98 -22.29 -6.75
C TYR A 122 7.01 -23.12 -7.52
N VAL A 123 6.78 -24.43 -7.60
CA VAL A 123 7.55 -25.31 -8.49
C VAL A 123 6.88 -25.30 -9.87
N ARG A 124 7.67 -25.04 -10.92
CA ARG A 124 7.18 -25.05 -12.32
C ARG A 124 6.44 -26.34 -12.60
N PRO A 125 5.17 -26.31 -13.02
CA PRO A 125 4.52 -27.48 -13.57
C PRO A 125 5.09 -27.77 -14.96
N ASP A 126 5.50 -29.00 -15.19
CA ASP A 126 6.15 -29.46 -16.44
C ASP A 126 5.28 -29.40 -17.71
N SER A 127 4.02 -29.01 -17.61
CA SER A 127 3.14 -28.93 -18.79
C SER A 127 1.94 -28.03 -18.50
N LEU A 128 1.95 -26.80 -19.01
CA LEU A 128 0.76 -25.96 -19.04
C LEU A 128 0.43 -25.49 -20.43
N HIS A 129 -0.51 -26.22 -21.05
CA HIS A 129 -1.33 -25.77 -22.17
C HIS A 129 -2.73 -25.40 -21.65
N LYS A 130 -2.84 -24.61 -20.53
CA LYS A 130 -4.12 -24.05 -20.13
C LYS A 130 -4.31 -22.69 -20.79
N LYS A 131 -5.47 -22.50 -21.39
CA LYS A 131 -5.87 -21.34 -22.17
C LYS A 131 -6.19 -20.12 -21.31
N GLU A 132 -6.37 -20.31 -20.00
CA GLU A 132 -6.75 -19.28 -19.03
C GLU A 132 -5.75 -19.23 -17.89
N LEU A 133 -5.35 -18.02 -17.50
CA LEU A 133 -4.48 -17.81 -16.35
C LEU A 133 -5.28 -18.00 -15.06
N GLU A 134 -4.80 -18.85 -14.18
CA GLU A 134 -5.32 -19.03 -12.82
C GLU A 134 -4.57 -18.09 -11.89
N PHE A 135 -5.30 -17.32 -11.08
CA PHE A 135 -4.71 -16.34 -10.17
C PHE A 135 -4.90 -16.76 -8.70
N ASN A 136 -3.83 -16.67 -7.94
CA ASN A 136 -3.86 -16.74 -6.50
C ASN A 136 -3.66 -15.35 -5.89
N GLN A 137 -4.09 -15.18 -4.65
CA GLN A 137 -3.85 -13.96 -3.88
C GLN A 137 -3.27 -14.33 -2.52
N LEU A 138 -2.13 -13.73 -2.18
CA LEU A 138 -1.51 -13.84 -0.86
C LEU A 138 -1.82 -12.58 -0.06
N ILE A 139 -2.35 -12.77 1.16
CA ILE A 139 -2.77 -11.71 2.07
C ILE A 139 -1.92 -11.80 3.32
N ILE A 140 -1.19 -10.73 3.61
CA ILE A 140 -0.33 -10.60 4.77
C ILE A 140 -1.01 -9.67 5.78
N PRO A 141 -1.35 -10.13 6.98
CA PRO A 141 -1.93 -9.29 8.02
C PRO A 141 -0.87 -8.35 8.64
N LYS A 142 -1.32 -7.45 9.49
CA LYS A 142 -0.43 -6.68 10.36
C LYS A 142 0.37 -7.60 11.28
N GLY A 143 1.54 -7.16 11.72
CA GLY A 143 2.40 -7.87 12.64
C GLY A 143 3.24 -8.99 12.01
N THR A 144 3.19 -9.17 10.70
CA THR A 144 3.98 -10.21 10.03
C THR A 144 4.46 -9.77 8.66
N PHE A 145 5.45 -10.46 8.13
CA PHE A 145 5.95 -10.33 6.76
C PHE A 145 6.08 -11.71 6.13
N TYR A 146 6.12 -11.78 4.81
CA TYR A 146 6.14 -13.05 4.11
C TYR A 146 7.04 -13.04 2.87
N HIS A 147 7.68 -14.18 2.57
CA HIS A 147 8.52 -14.37 1.40
C HIS A 147 7.83 -15.28 0.38
N LEU A 148 7.65 -14.78 -0.83
CA LEU A 148 7.03 -15.49 -1.94
C LEU A 148 8.03 -15.68 -3.07
N VAL A 149 8.15 -16.90 -3.61
CA VAL A 149 8.89 -17.18 -4.84
C VAL A 149 7.89 -17.53 -5.92
N LEU A 150 7.82 -16.71 -6.96
CA LEU A 150 6.92 -16.89 -8.09
C LEU A 150 7.42 -17.96 -9.06
N SER A 151 6.54 -18.42 -9.97
CA SER A 151 6.83 -19.49 -10.91
C SER A 151 7.95 -19.20 -11.92
N ASP A 152 8.32 -17.93 -12.11
CA ASP A 152 9.46 -17.51 -12.93
C ASP A 152 10.79 -17.43 -12.14
N GLY A 153 10.76 -17.69 -10.83
CA GLY A 153 11.89 -17.57 -9.92
C GLY A 153 12.06 -16.16 -9.33
N THR A 154 11.17 -15.21 -9.63
CA THR A 154 11.13 -13.91 -8.99
C THR A 154 10.84 -14.07 -7.51
N LYS A 155 11.65 -13.40 -6.66
CA LYS A 155 11.47 -13.39 -5.22
C LYS A 155 10.79 -12.10 -4.79
N VAL A 156 9.80 -12.23 -3.92
CA VAL A 156 9.02 -11.10 -3.39
C VAL A 156 8.97 -11.20 -1.87
N TRP A 157 9.37 -10.15 -1.19
CA TRP A 157 9.09 -9.97 0.23
C TRP A 157 7.91 -9.03 0.36
N LEU A 158 6.91 -9.43 1.11
CA LEU A 158 5.70 -8.65 1.38
C LEU A 158 5.73 -8.18 2.83
N ASN A 159 5.57 -6.87 3.03
CA ASN A 159 5.52 -6.28 4.35
C ASN A 159 4.12 -6.47 5.00
N ALA A 160 4.01 -6.13 6.27
CA ALA A 160 2.77 -6.19 7.02
C ALA A 160 1.64 -5.38 6.35
N ASP A 161 0.40 -5.88 6.46
CA ASP A 161 -0.80 -5.26 5.86
C ASP A 161 -0.72 -5.13 4.32
N SER A 162 -0.20 -6.17 3.65
CA SER A 162 0.00 -6.19 2.21
C SER A 162 -0.74 -7.34 1.52
N LYS A 163 -1.04 -7.16 0.23
CA LYS A 163 -1.70 -8.17 -0.61
C LYS A 163 -1.04 -8.20 -1.97
N ILE A 164 -0.80 -9.41 -2.49
CA ILE A 164 -0.33 -9.60 -3.86
C ILE A 164 -1.22 -10.61 -4.59
N LYS A 165 -1.70 -10.23 -5.78
CA LYS A 165 -2.40 -11.14 -6.68
C LYS A 165 -1.48 -11.46 -7.85
N TYR A 166 -1.31 -12.74 -8.16
CA TYR A 166 -0.37 -13.22 -9.16
C TYR A 166 -0.89 -14.47 -9.83
N PRO A 167 -0.52 -14.73 -11.11
CA PRO A 167 -0.87 -15.96 -11.78
C PRO A 167 -0.03 -17.13 -11.26
N VAL A 168 -0.62 -18.31 -11.12
CA VAL A 168 0.08 -19.55 -10.76
C VAL A 168 1.21 -19.85 -11.75
N SER A 169 1.01 -19.51 -13.03
CA SER A 169 2.03 -19.57 -14.09
C SER A 169 1.88 -18.35 -15.00
N PHE A 170 2.99 -17.68 -15.30
CA PHE A 170 2.99 -16.51 -16.17
C PHE A 170 2.73 -16.88 -17.64
N GLY A 171 2.08 -15.95 -18.35
CA GLY A 171 1.86 -16.04 -19.79
C GLY A 171 3.13 -15.90 -20.63
N LYS A 172 2.95 -15.92 -21.97
CA LYS A 172 4.06 -15.85 -22.93
C LYS A 172 4.54 -14.43 -23.19
N ASP A 173 3.67 -13.43 -23.02
CA ASP A 173 3.95 -12.05 -23.45
C ASP A 173 4.44 -11.17 -22.31
N LYS A 174 3.94 -11.38 -21.09
CA LYS A 174 4.26 -10.57 -19.89
C LYS A 174 4.13 -11.40 -18.61
N ARG A 175 4.79 -10.90 -17.56
CA ARG A 175 4.69 -11.38 -16.19
C ARG A 175 4.05 -10.27 -15.35
N GLU A 176 2.81 -10.41 -14.96
CA GLU A 176 2.08 -9.35 -14.28
C GLU A 176 1.56 -9.82 -12.93
N VAL A 177 1.74 -8.95 -11.93
CA VAL A 177 1.22 -9.12 -10.57
C VAL A 177 0.54 -7.82 -10.15
N SER A 178 -0.42 -7.89 -9.22
CA SER A 178 -1.06 -6.71 -8.63
C SER A 178 -0.70 -6.63 -7.16
N LEU A 179 -0.23 -5.45 -6.70
CA LEU A 179 0.22 -5.21 -5.34
C LEU A 179 -0.64 -4.13 -4.68
N HIS A 180 -0.99 -4.37 -3.41
CA HIS A 180 -1.49 -3.39 -2.47
C HIS A 180 -0.66 -3.52 -1.18
N GLY A 181 -0.24 -2.38 -0.60
CA GLY A 181 0.70 -2.37 0.52
C GLY A 181 2.15 -2.21 0.05
N GLU A 182 3.08 -2.96 0.62
CA GLU A 182 4.52 -2.81 0.33
C GLU A 182 5.15 -4.15 -0.01
N GLY A 183 5.99 -4.12 -1.06
CA GLY A 183 6.70 -5.29 -1.54
C GLY A 183 8.07 -4.97 -2.10
N TYR A 184 9.07 -5.73 -1.69
CA TYR A 184 10.41 -5.73 -2.25
C TYR A 184 10.57 -6.88 -3.24
N PHE A 185 11.07 -6.58 -4.43
CA PHE A 185 11.14 -7.51 -5.55
C PHE A 185 12.58 -7.73 -6.01
N GLU A 186 13.00 -8.99 -6.12
CA GLU A 186 14.18 -9.41 -6.86
C GLU A 186 13.67 -10.17 -8.10
N VAL A 187 13.49 -9.44 -9.20
CA VAL A 187 12.87 -9.99 -10.41
C VAL A 187 13.86 -10.81 -11.22
N ALA A 188 13.46 -12.03 -11.56
CA ALA A 188 14.23 -12.91 -12.44
C ALA A 188 14.44 -12.26 -13.82
N LYS A 189 15.68 -12.29 -14.34
CA LYS A 189 16.04 -11.68 -15.63
C LYS A 189 15.37 -12.40 -16.79
N ASP A 190 14.52 -11.67 -17.52
CA ASP A 190 13.88 -12.13 -18.76
C ASP A 190 13.61 -10.92 -19.67
N SER A 191 14.45 -10.74 -20.68
CA SER A 191 14.34 -9.63 -21.63
C SER A 191 13.20 -9.77 -22.64
N THR A 192 12.62 -10.96 -22.75
CA THR A 192 11.55 -11.26 -23.70
C THR A 192 10.17 -11.01 -23.14
N ARG A 193 10.01 -11.11 -21.82
CA ARG A 193 8.75 -10.92 -21.10
C ARG A 193 8.92 -9.93 -19.96
N PRO A 194 8.44 -8.69 -20.11
CA PRO A 194 8.51 -7.73 -19.03
C PRO A 194 7.76 -8.21 -17.79
N PHE A 195 8.27 -7.88 -16.62
CA PHE A 195 7.60 -8.05 -15.35
C PHE A 195 6.92 -6.73 -14.98
N ILE A 196 5.65 -6.78 -14.62
CA ILE A 196 4.83 -5.61 -14.32
C ILE A 196 4.24 -5.77 -12.93
N VAL A 197 4.49 -4.80 -12.05
CA VAL A 197 3.76 -4.65 -10.79
C VAL A 197 2.70 -3.59 -11.01
N SER A 198 1.45 -4.02 -11.08
CA SER A 198 0.31 -3.11 -11.23
C SER A 198 -0.24 -2.72 -9.86
N THR A 199 -0.50 -1.44 -9.67
CA THR A 199 -1.06 -0.87 -8.45
C THR A 199 -2.22 0.08 -8.78
N ASP A 200 -2.91 0.59 -7.78
CA ASP A 200 -4.04 1.51 -8.00
C ASP A 200 -3.63 2.86 -8.62
N LYS A 201 -2.37 3.26 -8.47
CA LYS A 201 -1.90 4.60 -8.89
C LYS A 201 -0.80 4.57 -9.96
N MET A 202 -0.07 3.47 -10.07
CA MET A 202 1.06 3.37 -11.00
C MET A 202 1.31 1.92 -11.40
N ASP A 203 1.89 1.74 -12.58
CA ASP A 203 2.45 0.48 -13.04
C ASP A 203 3.97 0.58 -13.07
N VAL A 204 4.63 -0.47 -12.58
CA VAL A 204 6.08 -0.59 -12.49
C VAL A 204 6.54 -1.70 -13.42
N LYS A 205 7.27 -1.37 -14.48
CA LYS A 205 7.70 -2.33 -15.51
C LYS A 205 9.21 -2.50 -15.52
N VAL A 206 9.66 -3.76 -15.50
CA VAL A 206 11.07 -4.15 -15.43
C VAL A 206 11.37 -5.39 -16.28
N LEU A 207 12.67 -5.67 -16.53
CA LEU A 207 13.12 -6.89 -17.25
C LEU A 207 13.99 -7.82 -16.39
N GLY A 208 14.36 -7.39 -15.15
CA GLY A 208 15.23 -8.14 -14.25
C GLY A 208 15.95 -7.17 -13.33
N THR A 209 15.29 -6.73 -12.28
CA THR A 209 15.58 -5.53 -11.50
C THR A 209 15.28 -5.81 -10.03
N THR A 210 16.00 -5.14 -9.14
CA THR A 210 15.77 -5.16 -7.70
C THR A 210 15.23 -3.80 -7.26
N PHE A 211 14.02 -3.79 -6.68
CA PHE A 211 13.33 -2.56 -6.30
C PHE A 211 12.30 -2.82 -5.19
N ASP A 212 11.89 -1.74 -4.52
CA ASP A 212 10.81 -1.71 -3.54
C ASP A 212 9.64 -0.89 -4.06
N VAL A 213 8.42 -1.32 -3.76
CA VAL A 213 7.17 -0.62 -4.10
C VAL A 213 6.32 -0.46 -2.86
N ASN A 214 5.95 0.76 -2.53
CA ASN A 214 5.04 1.07 -1.43
C ASN A 214 3.79 1.77 -1.96
N THR A 215 2.61 1.24 -1.57
CA THR A 215 1.31 1.72 -2.03
C THR A 215 0.29 1.84 -0.90
N TYR A 216 0.74 1.97 0.35
CA TYR A 216 -0.17 2.15 1.47
C TYR A 216 -0.97 3.45 1.32
N GLU A 217 -2.29 3.35 1.29
CA GLU A 217 -3.18 4.50 1.08
C GLU A 217 -3.05 5.55 2.18
N ASP A 218 -2.80 5.12 3.41
CA ASP A 218 -2.66 5.99 4.58
C ASP A 218 -1.37 6.82 4.56
N GLU A 219 -0.40 6.50 3.69
CA GLU A 219 0.82 7.31 3.50
C GLU A 219 0.63 8.51 2.56
N GLY A 220 -0.50 8.57 1.84
CA GLY A 220 -0.85 9.68 0.96
C GLY A 220 -0.05 9.74 -0.34
N LYS A 221 0.89 8.83 -0.53
CA LYS A 221 1.69 8.67 -1.74
C LYS A 221 2.01 7.21 -2.00
N SER A 222 2.15 6.85 -3.27
CA SER A 222 2.75 5.60 -3.70
C SER A 222 4.13 5.88 -4.27
N PHE A 223 5.10 4.99 -4.01
CA PHE A 223 6.45 5.20 -4.53
C PHE A 223 7.13 3.88 -4.91
N VAL A 224 8.15 4.02 -5.76
CA VAL A 224 9.07 2.95 -6.15
C VAL A 224 10.49 3.40 -5.88
N VAL A 225 11.28 2.57 -5.20
CA VAL A 225 12.70 2.81 -4.94
C VAL A 225 13.53 1.78 -5.71
N LEU A 226 14.45 2.25 -6.54
CA LEU A 226 15.29 1.37 -7.36
C LEU A 226 16.64 1.10 -6.70
N VAL A 227 16.90 -0.20 -6.45
CA VAL A 227 18.17 -0.68 -5.87
C VAL A 227 19.15 -1.07 -6.97
N GLU A 228 18.73 -1.91 -7.94
CA GLU A 228 19.59 -2.39 -9.04
C GLU A 228 18.77 -2.55 -10.32
N GLY A 229 19.37 -2.19 -11.47
CA GLY A 229 18.77 -2.37 -12.79
C GLY A 229 18.13 -1.11 -13.36
N LEU A 230 16.97 -1.25 -13.99
CA LEU A 230 16.21 -0.16 -14.62
C LEU A 230 14.71 -0.39 -14.39
N VAL A 231 14.00 0.68 -14.05
CA VAL A 231 12.54 0.66 -13.85
C VAL A 231 11.90 1.73 -14.73
N GLU A 232 10.85 1.33 -15.44
CA GLU A 232 9.89 2.22 -16.08
C GLU A 232 8.65 2.31 -15.18
N VAL A 233 8.33 3.52 -14.70
CA VAL A 233 7.12 3.81 -13.91
C VAL A 233 6.14 4.56 -14.78
N SER A 234 4.90 4.09 -14.85
CA SER A 234 3.80 4.73 -15.57
C SER A 234 2.68 5.09 -14.60
N ALA A 235 2.08 6.28 -14.75
CA ALA A 235 0.96 6.71 -13.92
C ALA A 235 -0.03 7.55 -14.72
N GLY A 236 -1.27 7.60 -14.28
CA GLY A 236 -2.33 8.45 -14.84
C GLY A 236 -2.54 8.27 -16.34
N LYS A 237 -2.69 9.38 -17.06
CA LYS A 237 -3.01 9.40 -18.50
C LYS A 237 -1.77 9.29 -19.39
N GLY A 238 -0.89 8.30 -19.12
CA GLY A 238 0.24 7.98 -19.98
C GLY A 238 1.53 8.74 -19.66
N GLU A 239 1.65 9.32 -18.48
CA GLU A 239 2.95 9.78 -17.99
C GLU A 239 3.82 8.57 -17.66
N SER A 240 5.06 8.56 -18.17
CA SER A 240 6.05 7.52 -17.90
C SER A 240 7.40 8.14 -17.58
N ARG A 241 8.11 7.54 -16.62
CA ARG A 241 9.47 7.93 -16.21
C ARG A 241 10.33 6.69 -16.07
N ILE A 242 11.59 6.82 -16.48
CA ILE A 242 12.61 5.81 -16.24
C ILE A 242 13.47 6.29 -15.08
N ILE A 243 13.67 5.42 -14.08
CA ILE A 243 14.56 5.68 -12.95
C ILE A 243 15.76 4.72 -12.96
N THR A 244 16.86 5.20 -12.40
CA THR A 244 18.14 4.51 -12.24
C THR A 244 18.43 4.25 -10.77
N PRO A 245 19.35 3.35 -10.41
CA PRO A 245 19.67 3.05 -9.02
C PRO A 245 19.94 4.29 -8.17
N GLY A 246 19.48 4.27 -6.91
CA GLY A 246 19.58 5.42 -5.99
C GLY A 246 18.54 6.51 -6.23
N HIS A 247 17.50 6.22 -7.03
CA HIS A 247 16.38 7.13 -7.26
C HIS A 247 15.06 6.49 -6.82
N MET A 248 14.14 7.38 -6.46
CA MET A 248 12.74 7.08 -6.15
C MET A 248 11.84 7.80 -7.16
N ALA A 249 10.79 7.12 -7.61
CA ALA A 249 9.65 7.72 -8.29
C ALA A 249 8.45 7.68 -7.36
N GLU A 250 7.78 8.82 -7.14
CA GLU A 250 6.59 8.91 -6.30
C GLU A 250 5.41 9.54 -7.02
N VAL A 251 4.21 9.12 -6.67
CA VAL A 251 2.93 9.64 -7.14
C VAL A 251 2.09 9.99 -5.92
N ASN A 252 1.61 11.23 -5.85
CA ASN A 252 0.68 11.64 -4.79
C ASN A 252 -0.68 10.96 -5.00
N MET A 253 -1.21 10.29 -3.99
CA MET A 253 -2.47 9.54 -4.08
C MET A 253 -3.70 10.43 -4.28
N TYR A 254 -3.61 11.70 -3.90
CA TYR A 254 -4.68 12.69 -4.03
C TYR A 254 -4.57 13.53 -5.31
N ASP A 255 -3.47 13.40 -6.07
CA ASP A 255 -3.31 14.11 -7.34
C ASP A 255 -4.11 13.42 -8.45
N VAL A 256 -5.12 14.14 -8.95
CA VAL A 256 -5.97 13.67 -10.08
C VAL A 256 -5.15 13.49 -11.37
N GLN A 257 -4.06 14.25 -11.53
CA GLN A 257 -3.17 14.16 -12.68
C GLN A 257 -2.16 13.01 -12.55
N ALA A 258 -1.97 12.48 -11.33
CA ALA A 258 -1.02 11.41 -11.02
C ALA A 258 0.38 11.68 -11.59
N LYS A 259 0.93 12.89 -11.34
CA LYS A 259 2.28 13.26 -11.81
C LYS A 259 3.35 12.45 -11.09
N ILE A 260 4.29 11.92 -11.87
CA ILE A 260 5.44 11.20 -11.34
C ILE A 260 6.54 12.19 -10.99
N GLN A 261 6.92 12.24 -9.72
CA GLN A 261 8.08 12.98 -9.22
C GLN A 261 9.26 12.02 -9.05
N VAL A 262 10.44 12.40 -9.55
CA VAL A 262 11.65 11.59 -9.44
C VAL A 262 12.67 12.35 -8.60
N SER A 263 13.22 11.68 -7.58
CA SER A 263 14.24 12.25 -6.69
C SER A 263 15.32 11.22 -6.34
N LYS A 264 16.50 11.69 -5.93
CA LYS A 264 17.52 10.83 -5.31
C LYS A 264 17.07 10.41 -3.93
N CYS A 265 17.38 9.18 -3.55
CA CYS A 265 17.05 8.65 -2.23
C CYS A 265 18.18 7.76 -1.70
N ASP A 266 18.20 7.59 -0.38
CA ASP A 266 18.97 6.56 0.31
C ASP A 266 18.18 5.24 0.23
N THR A 267 18.55 4.35 -0.68
CA THR A 267 17.84 3.09 -0.90
C THR A 267 17.85 2.19 0.33
N GLU A 268 18.94 2.20 1.14
CA GLU A 268 19.07 1.36 2.33
C GLU A 268 17.99 1.72 3.36
N HIS A 269 17.68 3.00 3.49
CA HIS A 269 16.59 3.47 4.34
C HIS A 269 15.24 2.85 3.98
N TYR A 270 14.90 2.82 2.69
CA TYR A 270 13.60 2.33 2.22
C TYR A 270 13.47 0.81 2.31
N VAL A 271 14.57 0.06 2.10
CA VAL A 271 14.55 -1.41 2.10
C VAL A 271 14.94 -2.03 3.44
N ALA A 272 15.20 -1.21 4.48
CA ALA A 272 15.62 -1.67 5.80
C ALA A 272 14.64 -2.68 6.43
N TRP A 273 13.35 -2.48 6.19
CA TRP A 273 12.27 -3.34 6.71
C TRP A 273 12.42 -4.81 6.30
N LYS A 274 12.89 -5.10 5.09
CA LYS A 274 13.12 -6.46 4.60
C LYS A 274 14.13 -7.23 5.48
N ASN A 275 15.08 -6.51 6.06
CA ASN A 275 16.10 -7.04 6.95
C ASN A 275 15.68 -6.97 8.44
N GLY A 276 14.42 -6.65 8.70
CA GLY A 276 13.87 -6.50 10.04
C GLY A 276 14.38 -5.26 10.78
N ASN A 277 14.59 -4.15 10.09
CA ASN A 277 15.00 -2.89 10.69
C ASN A 277 14.02 -1.76 10.37
N PHE A 278 13.81 -0.88 11.33
CA PHE A 278 13.17 0.41 11.08
C PHE A 278 14.25 1.45 10.81
N SER A 279 14.13 2.14 9.70
CA SER A 279 14.94 3.30 9.39
C SER A 279 14.04 4.51 9.26
N PHE A 280 14.41 5.61 9.88
CA PHE A 280 13.67 6.88 9.83
C PHE A 280 14.65 7.98 9.39
N ARG A 281 14.25 8.79 8.41
CA ARG A 281 15.04 9.90 7.88
C ARG A 281 14.12 11.11 7.75
N ASN A 282 14.19 12.01 8.72
CA ASN A 282 13.29 13.17 8.81
C ASN A 282 11.80 12.74 8.69
N ALA A 283 11.46 11.63 9.34
CA ALA A 283 10.12 11.07 9.31
C ALA A 283 9.24 11.73 10.36
N SER A 284 8.03 12.11 10.00
CA SER A 284 7.08 12.69 10.94
C SER A 284 6.62 11.65 11.97
N LEU A 285 6.19 12.09 13.14
CA LEU A 285 5.59 11.21 14.16
C LEU A 285 4.42 10.41 13.56
N THR A 286 3.63 11.05 12.68
CA THR A 286 2.53 10.40 11.97
C THR A 286 3.01 9.22 11.13
N GLU A 287 4.05 9.39 10.33
CA GLU A 287 4.62 8.32 9.49
C GLU A 287 5.19 7.17 10.34
N ILE A 288 5.90 7.50 11.43
CA ILE A 288 6.44 6.50 12.36
C ILE A 288 5.31 5.67 12.97
N LEU A 289 4.27 6.32 13.48
CA LEU A 289 3.15 5.63 14.14
C LEU A 289 2.35 4.76 13.19
N LYS A 290 2.25 5.09 11.90
CA LYS A 290 1.66 4.22 10.88
C LYS A 290 2.49 2.94 10.70
N ARG A 291 3.82 3.06 10.58
CA ARG A 291 4.72 1.90 10.50
C ARG A 291 4.66 1.04 11.77
N VAL A 292 4.66 1.68 12.95
CA VAL A 292 4.47 1.00 14.25
C VAL A 292 3.15 0.24 14.29
N SER A 293 2.06 0.86 13.83
CA SER A 293 0.73 0.23 13.79
C SER A 293 0.72 -1.04 12.92
N ARG A 294 1.38 -1.01 11.76
CA ARG A 294 1.48 -2.17 10.86
C ARG A 294 2.38 -3.26 11.43
N TYR A 295 3.55 -2.89 11.94
CA TYR A 295 4.55 -3.85 12.38
C TYR A 295 4.16 -4.58 13.68
N TYR A 296 3.66 -3.85 14.69
CA TYR A 296 3.29 -4.42 15.98
C TYR A 296 1.82 -4.85 16.07
N ASP A 297 1.05 -4.73 14.98
CA ASP A 297 -0.39 -5.03 14.93
C ASP A 297 -1.16 -4.28 16.04
N VAL A 298 -0.94 -2.98 16.14
CA VAL A 298 -1.62 -2.11 17.10
C VAL A 298 -2.44 -1.03 16.43
N THR A 299 -3.47 -0.57 17.10
CA THR A 299 -4.25 0.61 16.70
C THR A 299 -3.70 1.82 17.42
N VAL A 300 -3.36 2.87 16.66
CA VAL A 300 -2.88 4.13 17.25
C VAL A 300 -4.03 5.12 17.31
N ILE A 301 -4.30 5.67 18.49
CA ILE A 301 -5.31 6.70 18.74
C ILE A 301 -4.60 7.97 19.22
N ARG A 302 -4.77 9.07 18.48
CA ARG A 302 -4.33 10.39 18.88
C ARG A 302 -5.46 11.09 19.60
N GLU A 303 -5.30 11.40 20.87
CA GLU A 303 -6.31 12.09 21.67
C GLU A 303 -6.36 13.59 21.40
N GLN A 304 -5.28 14.15 20.85
CA GLN A 304 -5.14 15.57 20.57
C GLN A 304 -4.38 15.81 19.27
N VAL A 305 -4.51 17.01 18.71
CA VAL A 305 -3.66 17.48 17.61
C VAL A 305 -2.36 17.99 18.19
N PHE A 306 -1.24 17.49 17.70
CA PHE A 306 0.11 17.90 18.09
C PHE A 306 0.78 18.63 16.94
N GLU A 307 1.76 19.46 17.24
CA GLU A 307 2.72 19.91 16.25
C GLU A 307 3.46 18.68 15.67
N GLU A 308 3.68 18.67 14.37
CA GLU A 308 4.36 17.55 13.71
C GLU A 308 5.86 17.60 14.08
N GLU A 309 6.35 16.54 14.68
CA GLU A 309 7.75 16.37 15.05
C GLU A 309 8.42 15.37 14.11
N TYR A 310 9.69 15.61 13.79
CA TYR A 310 10.45 14.83 12.83
C TYR A 310 11.61 14.09 13.46
N TYR A 311 11.85 12.87 13.02
CA TYR A 311 12.80 11.94 13.62
C TYR A 311 13.75 11.36 12.59
N THR A 312 14.99 11.13 13.03
CA THR A 312 15.99 10.40 12.26
C THR A 312 16.66 9.39 13.17
N GLY A 313 16.72 8.14 12.74
CA GLY A 313 17.35 7.05 13.50
C GLY A 313 17.10 5.69 12.86
N ASP A 314 17.87 4.70 13.31
CA ASP A 314 17.73 3.31 12.93
C ASP A 314 17.44 2.49 14.19
N VAL A 315 16.44 1.61 14.12
CA VAL A 315 15.99 0.75 15.22
C VAL A 315 15.85 -0.66 14.71
N SER A 316 16.42 -1.64 15.45
CA SER A 316 16.25 -3.04 15.14
C SER A 316 14.81 -3.50 15.42
N SER A 317 14.28 -4.40 14.61
CA SER A 317 12.92 -4.92 14.74
C SER A 317 12.72 -5.89 15.92
N ASP A 318 13.79 -6.34 16.56
CA ASP A 318 13.75 -7.16 17.78
C ASP A 318 13.42 -6.32 19.04
N VAL A 319 13.36 -5.00 18.90
CA VAL A 319 12.96 -4.07 19.98
C VAL A 319 11.47 -4.21 20.24
N SER A 320 11.07 -4.31 21.52
CA SER A 320 9.65 -4.33 21.89
C SER A 320 8.95 -3.01 21.58
N LEU A 321 7.62 -3.06 21.38
CA LEU A 321 6.81 -1.86 21.17
C LEU A 321 7.04 -0.81 22.26
N GLU A 322 7.04 -1.26 23.53
CA GLU A 322 7.22 -0.38 24.67
C GLU A 322 8.60 0.30 24.67
N SER A 323 9.64 -0.44 24.30
CA SER A 323 11.00 0.12 24.20
C SER A 323 11.12 1.15 23.08
N LEU A 324 10.53 0.86 21.90
CA LEU A 324 10.48 1.81 20.79
C LEU A 324 9.72 3.10 21.18
N LEU A 325 8.53 2.94 21.78
CA LEU A 325 7.72 4.09 22.21
C LEU A 325 8.43 4.90 23.31
N ALA A 326 9.13 4.24 24.25
CA ALA A 326 9.92 4.93 25.28
C ALA A 326 11.06 5.77 24.68
N VAL A 327 11.72 5.29 23.62
CA VAL A 327 12.74 6.06 22.90
C VAL A 327 12.12 7.31 22.26
N ILE A 328 10.99 7.16 21.57
CA ILE A 328 10.27 8.28 20.95
C ILE A 328 9.82 9.27 22.03
N GLU A 329 9.28 8.78 23.14
CA GLU A 329 8.83 9.60 24.27
C GLU A 329 9.97 10.38 24.94
N SER A 330 11.18 9.80 25.01
CA SER A 330 12.34 10.43 25.69
C SER A 330 12.81 11.72 25.02
N SER A 331 12.56 11.87 23.73
CA SER A 331 13.03 12.99 22.92
C SER A 331 11.96 14.05 22.64
N ASN A 332 10.73 13.92 23.21
CA ASN A 332 9.56 14.66 22.75
C ASN A 332 8.59 15.16 23.79
N SER A 333 7.63 15.96 23.29
CA SER A 333 6.46 16.50 24.00
C SER A 333 5.27 15.53 24.06
N VAL A 334 5.41 14.29 23.53
CA VAL A 334 4.36 13.28 23.57
C VAL A 334 4.65 12.18 24.58
N SER A 335 3.60 11.55 25.10
CA SER A 335 3.65 10.35 25.93
C SER A 335 2.73 9.27 25.34
N PHE A 336 3.06 8.01 25.62
CA PHE A 336 2.33 6.87 25.12
C PHE A 336 1.74 6.04 26.25
N LYS A 337 0.48 5.64 26.08
CA LYS A 337 -0.17 4.65 26.93
C LYS A 337 -0.57 3.46 26.08
N VAL A 338 -0.09 2.27 26.42
CA VAL A 338 -0.41 1.04 25.72
C VAL A 338 -1.44 0.25 26.53
N GLU A 339 -2.60 -0.01 25.93
CA GLU A 339 -3.64 -0.86 26.52
C GLU A 339 -4.01 -1.95 25.51
N ARG A 340 -3.62 -3.21 25.79
CA ARG A 340 -3.79 -4.34 24.88
C ARG A 340 -3.15 -4.06 23.52
N LYS A 341 -3.96 -3.94 22.45
CA LYS A 341 -3.53 -3.61 21.07
C LYS A 341 -3.82 -2.15 20.69
N ILE A 342 -3.95 -1.25 21.66
CA ILE A 342 -4.21 0.17 21.42
C ILE A 342 -3.09 1.00 22.03
N VAL A 343 -2.53 1.90 21.25
CA VAL A 343 -1.53 2.89 21.65
C VAL A 343 -2.21 4.26 21.63
N TYR A 344 -2.38 4.85 22.83
CA TYR A 344 -2.88 6.21 22.97
C TYR A 344 -1.70 7.18 22.96
N VAL A 345 -1.80 8.21 22.13
CA VAL A 345 -0.80 9.28 22.04
C VAL A 345 -1.36 10.51 22.72
N GLN A 346 -0.67 10.97 23.75
CA GLN A 346 -1.07 12.09 24.60
C GLN A 346 0.03 13.14 24.60
N LYS A 347 -0.31 14.40 24.88
CA LYS A 347 0.68 15.43 25.15
C LYS A 347 1.32 15.16 26.52
N LYS A 348 2.65 15.24 26.57
CA LYS A 348 3.38 15.13 27.84
C LYS A 348 2.95 16.27 28.74
N ARG A 349 2.58 15.97 29.99
CA ARG A 349 2.28 17.00 30.97
C ARG A 349 3.59 17.50 31.52
N ASP A 350 3.77 18.81 31.49
CA ASP A 350 4.89 19.52 32.12
C ASP A 350 4.93 19.25 33.62
#